data_265f784574237ac128bfaa2799a91f8f
#
_entry.id   265f784574237ac128bfaa2799a91f8f
#
_cell.length_a   1.000
_cell.length_b   1.000
_cell.length_c   1.000
_cell.angle_alpha   90.00
_cell.angle_beta   90.00
_cell.angle_gamma   90.00
#
_symmetry.space_group_name_H-M   'P 1'
#
loop_
_entity.id
_entity.type
_entity.pdbx_description
1 polymer ?
#
loop_
_entity_poly.entity_id
_entity_poly.type
_entity_poly.pdbx_seq_one_letter_code
_entity_poly.pdbx_strand_id
1 'polypeptide(L)'
;RPCPSDPDFNAPLAYLRRPFSLADHRVWPDGYTEIDLIHRVVGRGTLLLAQLLPGQTVSLLGPLGNGFTAPAGLELACLVGGGVGVPPMLYMAKGLQQAWVKNVVGFIGAQREDLLPITLLPPPAAPEPSKSGDPLMTVAEFKEYGYPAVITTDDGSLGMKGYVTEALRSFLEERQVQQGKLTNTIVYCCGPTPMMKATARVAAAFGVPCQVSLEQPMACGMGTCQSCVIRYRPHTDPKDPPTPPPAAAGDDWKYKLTCTDGPVFDTRDILW
;
A
#
# COMPACT_ATOMS: atom_id res chain seq x y z
N ARG A 1 -3.46 -21.35 -4.02
CA ARG A 1 -4.91 -21.52 -4.25
C ARG A 1 -5.51 -22.13 -3.01
N PRO A 2 -6.67 -21.61 -2.51
CA PRO A 2 -7.39 -22.28 -1.42
C PRO A 2 -7.75 -23.69 -1.86
N CYS A 3 -7.64 -24.64 -0.93
CA CYS A 3 -7.98 -26.04 -1.23
C CYS A 3 -9.51 -26.19 -1.32
N PRO A 4 -10.09 -26.62 -2.46
CA PRO A 4 -11.54 -26.82 -2.58
C PRO A 4 -12.12 -27.90 -1.64
N SER A 5 -11.25 -28.68 -1.02
CA SER A 5 -11.63 -29.77 -0.09
C SER A 5 -11.69 -29.29 1.38
N ASP A 6 -11.39 -28.04 1.69
CA ASP A 6 -11.55 -27.50 3.04
C ASP A 6 -13.05 -27.36 3.36
N PRO A 7 -13.59 -28.08 4.38
CA PRO A 7 -15.00 -28.02 4.71
C PRO A 7 -15.47 -26.62 5.12
N ASP A 8 -14.59 -25.76 5.67
CA ASP A 8 -14.90 -24.37 5.97
C ASP A 8 -15.03 -23.50 4.71
N PHE A 9 -14.47 -23.95 3.59
CA PHE A 9 -14.61 -23.33 2.29
C PHE A 9 -15.99 -23.54 1.66
N ASN A 10 -16.65 -24.64 1.98
CA ASN A 10 -17.94 -25.05 1.42
C ASN A 10 -19.14 -24.61 2.27
N ALA A 11 -18.93 -24.06 3.45
CA ALA A 11 -20.03 -23.61 4.29
C ALA A 11 -20.68 -22.32 3.73
N PRO A 12 -22.02 -22.19 3.69
CA PRO A 12 -22.75 -21.23 2.83
C PRO A 12 -22.67 -19.75 3.23
N LEU A 13 -22.10 -19.37 4.40
CA LEU A 13 -22.20 -17.99 4.90
C LEU A 13 -20.86 -17.43 5.39
N ALA A 14 -20.48 -16.22 4.96
CA ALA A 14 -19.44 -15.41 5.57
C ALA A 14 -20.08 -14.44 6.56
N TYR A 15 -20.13 -14.81 7.84
CA TYR A 15 -20.84 -14.05 8.88
C TYR A 15 -20.23 -12.69 9.19
N LEU A 16 -18.91 -12.52 9.02
CA LEU A 16 -18.22 -11.29 9.36
C LEU A 16 -17.82 -10.52 8.09
N ARG A 17 -17.89 -9.20 8.18
CA ARG A 17 -17.32 -8.30 7.17
C ARG A 17 -15.80 -8.46 7.10
N ARG A 18 -15.24 -8.14 5.95
CA ARG A 18 -13.79 -8.13 5.70
C ARG A 18 -13.36 -6.73 5.38
N PRO A 19 -12.19 -6.27 5.87
CA PRO A 19 -11.62 -4.99 5.47
C PRO A 19 -11.11 -5.06 4.04
N PHE A 20 -11.40 -4.01 3.28
CA PHE A 20 -10.85 -3.81 1.94
C PHE A 20 -10.39 -2.37 1.80
N SER A 21 -9.26 -2.19 1.13
CA SER A 21 -8.82 -0.87 0.69
C SER A 21 -9.44 -0.54 -0.67
N LEU A 22 -9.72 0.73 -0.89
CA LEU A 22 -10.16 1.21 -2.19
C LEU A 22 -9.00 1.20 -3.19
N ALA A 23 -9.28 0.76 -4.42
CA ALA A 23 -8.40 0.95 -5.57
C ALA A 23 -8.76 2.24 -6.30
N ASP A 24 -10.06 2.54 -6.38
CA ASP A 24 -10.58 3.79 -6.94
C ASP A 24 -11.98 4.11 -6.40
N HIS A 25 -12.43 5.34 -6.59
CA HIS A 25 -13.82 5.73 -6.45
C HIS A 25 -14.19 6.82 -7.46
N ARG A 26 -15.45 6.84 -7.88
CA ARG A 26 -16.02 7.84 -8.78
C ARG A 26 -17.38 8.27 -8.28
N VAL A 27 -17.61 9.56 -8.25
CA VAL A 27 -18.95 10.13 -7.94
C VAL A 27 -19.57 10.62 -9.25
N TRP A 28 -20.71 10.06 -9.56
CA TRP A 28 -21.45 10.39 -10.77
C TRP A 28 -22.40 11.57 -10.52
N PRO A 29 -22.76 12.35 -11.57
CA PRO A 29 -23.63 13.54 -11.42
C PRO A 29 -25.00 13.26 -10.85
N ASP A 30 -25.51 12.03 -10.99
CA ASP A 30 -26.79 11.56 -10.47
C ASP A 30 -26.75 11.16 -8.98
N GLY A 31 -25.60 11.37 -8.32
CA GLY A 31 -25.37 11.03 -6.90
C GLY A 31 -24.91 9.60 -6.65
N TYR A 32 -24.74 8.80 -7.69
CA TYR A 32 -24.17 7.47 -7.59
C TYR A 32 -22.69 7.54 -7.21
N THR A 33 -22.24 6.66 -6.32
CA THR A 33 -20.82 6.49 -6.02
C THR A 33 -20.42 5.07 -6.39
N GLU A 34 -19.48 4.97 -7.31
CA GLU A 34 -18.83 3.73 -7.70
C GLU A 34 -17.53 3.57 -6.93
N ILE A 35 -17.24 2.37 -6.46
CA ILE A 35 -15.99 2.03 -5.79
C ILE A 35 -15.35 0.81 -6.43
N ASP A 36 -14.04 0.84 -6.61
CA ASP A 36 -13.26 -0.27 -7.16
C ASP A 36 -12.48 -0.96 -6.04
N LEU A 37 -12.64 -2.27 -5.96
CA LEU A 37 -11.94 -3.14 -5.02
C LEU A 37 -11.14 -4.19 -5.78
N ILE A 38 -9.86 -4.27 -5.51
CA ILE A 38 -8.99 -5.35 -6.02
C ILE A 38 -8.69 -6.27 -4.83
N HIS A 39 -8.99 -7.54 -4.98
CA HIS A 39 -8.79 -8.51 -3.90
C HIS A 39 -8.25 -9.84 -4.42
N ARG A 40 -7.61 -10.56 -3.53
CA ARG A 40 -7.17 -11.94 -3.76
C ARG A 40 -8.11 -12.91 -3.03
N VAL A 41 -8.45 -14.01 -3.68
CA VAL A 41 -9.21 -15.08 -3.05
C VAL A 41 -8.26 -15.86 -2.12
N VAL A 42 -8.40 -15.64 -0.82
CA VAL A 42 -7.58 -16.27 0.22
C VAL A 42 -8.43 -17.04 1.25
N GLY A 43 -9.73 -16.93 1.15
CA GLY A 43 -10.66 -17.58 2.06
C GLY A 43 -12.10 -17.36 1.62
N ARG A 44 -13.02 -17.84 2.43
CA ARG A 44 -14.44 -17.90 2.11
C ARG A 44 -15.08 -16.54 1.80
N GLY A 45 -14.80 -15.51 2.58
CA GLY A 45 -15.38 -14.18 2.34
C GLY A 45 -14.95 -13.60 1.00
N THR A 46 -13.67 -13.74 0.65
CA THR A 46 -13.15 -13.28 -0.64
C THR A 46 -13.58 -14.18 -1.81
N LEU A 47 -13.84 -15.47 -1.55
CA LEU A 47 -14.43 -16.34 -2.57
C LEU A 47 -15.87 -15.96 -2.90
N LEU A 48 -16.70 -15.70 -1.87
CA LEU A 48 -18.07 -15.23 -2.07
C LEU A 48 -18.11 -13.92 -2.85
N LEU A 49 -17.21 -12.99 -2.52
CA LEU A 49 -17.09 -11.73 -3.25
C LEU A 49 -16.72 -11.94 -4.73
N ALA A 50 -15.78 -12.88 -5.00
CA ALA A 50 -15.37 -13.22 -6.36
C ALA A 50 -16.45 -13.95 -7.19
N GLN A 51 -17.46 -14.52 -6.53
CA GLN A 51 -18.57 -15.22 -7.18
C GLN A 51 -19.79 -14.33 -7.43
N LEU A 52 -19.76 -13.08 -7.00
CA LEU A 52 -20.86 -12.15 -7.25
C LEU A 52 -21.03 -11.87 -8.74
N LEU A 53 -22.29 -11.86 -9.15
CA LEU A 53 -22.68 -11.51 -10.51
C LEU A 53 -23.21 -10.07 -10.56
N PRO A 54 -23.14 -9.41 -11.71
CA PRO A 54 -23.74 -8.10 -11.90
C PRO A 54 -25.20 -8.04 -11.45
N GLY A 55 -25.58 -6.99 -10.73
CA GLY A 55 -26.90 -6.80 -10.15
C GLY A 55 -27.10 -7.42 -8.75
N GLN A 56 -26.15 -8.21 -8.26
CA GLN A 56 -26.18 -8.67 -6.86
C GLN A 56 -25.68 -7.60 -5.90
N THR A 57 -26.20 -7.60 -4.68
CA THR A 57 -25.89 -6.59 -3.69
C THR A 57 -25.04 -7.15 -2.54
N VAL A 58 -24.18 -6.29 -1.97
CA VAL A 58 -23.40 -6.57 -0.78
C VAL A 58 -23.63 -5.50 0.27
N SER A 59 -23.53 -5.90 1.54
CA SER A 59 -23.60 -4.94 2.64
C SER A 59 -22.21 -4.35 2.90
N LEU A 60 -22.07 -3.04 2.74
CA LEU A 60 -20.86 -2.28 3.03
C LEU A 60 -21.01 -1.46 4.30
N LEU A 61 -19.90 -1.33 5.03
CA LEU A 61 -19.75 -0.39 6.13
C LEU A 61 -18.48 0.44 5.83
N GLY A 62 -18.66 1.73 5.63
CA GLY A 62 -17.53 2.59 5.30
C GLY A 62 -17.96 3.99 4.82
N PRO A 63 -17.03 4.87 4.51
CA PRO A 63 -15.58 4.69 4.70
C PRO A 63 -15.19 4.62 6.17
N LEU A 64 -14.18 3.83 6.52
CA LEU A 64 -13.69 3.67 7.88
C LEU A 64 -12.21 4.02 7.99
N GLY A 65 -11.82 4.49 9.17
CA GLY A 65 -10.43 4.81 9.50
C GLY A 65 -9.90 6.06 8.81
N ASN A 66 -8.57 6.18 8.80
CA ASN A 66 -7.84 7.34 8.29
C ASN A 66 -6.99 6.94 7.09
N GLY A 67 -6.98 7.77 6.04
CA GLY A 67 -6.17 7.59 4.84
C GLY A 67 -4.76 8.17 4.96
N PHE A 68 -3.96 7.97 3.91
CA PHE A 68 -2.68 8.62 3.73
C PHE A 68 -2.84 10.14 3.63
N THR A 69 -1.86 10.86 4.17
CA THR A 69 -1.84 12.33 4.14
C THR A 69 -0.62 12.83 3.37
N ALA A 70 -0.82 13.82 2.51
CA ALA A 70 0.27 14.47 1.80
C ALA A 70 0.69 15.74 2.57
N PRO A 71 1.96 15.88 2.98
CA PRO A 71 2.45 17.10 3.61
C PRO A 71 2.46 18.27 2.62
N ALA A 72 2.29 19.48 3.15
CA ALA A 72 2.43 20.69 2.35
C ALA A 72 3.84 20.78 1.75
N GLY A 73 3.92 21.18 0.48
CA GLY A 73 5.20 21.32 -0.22
C GLY A 73 5.85 19.99 -0.61
N LEU A 74 5.09 18.90 -0.67
CA LEU A 74 5.58 17.60 -1.12
C LEU A 74 6.13 17.70 -2.55
N GLU A 75 7.38 17.29 -2.73
CA GLU A 75 8.08 17.31 -4.02
C GLU A 75 8.23 15.91 -4.63
N LEU A 76 8.42 14.89 -3.80
CA LEU A 76 8.60 13.52 -4.23
C LEU A 76 7.80 12.55 -3.35
N ALA A 77 6.99 11.70 -3.97
CA ALA A 77 6.28 10.61 -3.31
C ALA A 77 6.70 9.25 -3.89
N CYS A 78 7.10 8.32 -3.02
CA CYS A 78 7.37 6.93 -3.37
C CYS A 78 6.20 6.07 -2.88
N LEU A 79 5.48 5.41 -3.79
CA LEU A 79 4.33 4.57 -3.50
C LEU A 79 4.74 3.10 -3.56
N VAL A 80 4.87 2.45 -2.40
CA VAL A 80 5.38 1.07 -2.30
C VAL A 80 4.23 0.11 -2.02
N GLY A 81 3.89 -0.71 -3.00
CA GLY A 81 2.80 -1.69 -2.92
C GLY A 81 3.27 -3.13 -3.05
N GLY A 82 2.79 -4.02 -2.17
CA GLY A 82 3.07 -5.45 -2.26
C GLY A 82 1.80 -6.30 -2.34
N GLY A 83 1.63 -7.06 -3.43
CA GLY A 83 0.45 -7.89 -3.64
C GLY A 83 -0.85 -7.09 -3.51
N VAL A 84 -1.75 -7.48 -2.59
CA VAL A 84 -3.01 -6.76 -2.34
C VAL A 84 -2.83 -5.39 -1.64
N GLY A 85 -1.61 -4.97 -1.34
CA GLY A 85 -1.30 -3.61 -0.92
C GLY A 85 -1.12 -2.62 -2.07
N VAL A 86 -1.14 -3.08 -3.32
CA VAL A 86 -1.06 -2.20 -4.52
C VAL A 86 -2.31 -1.33 -4.69
N PRO A 87 -3.55 -1.82 -4.53
CA PRO A 87 -4.76 -1.01 -4.71
C PRO A 87 -4.76 0.33 -3.95
N PRO A 88 -4.45 0.41 -2.65
CA PRO A 88 -4.39 1.70 -1.96
C PRO A 88 -3.29 2.62 -2.49
N MET A 89 -2.24 2.09 -3.12
CA MET A 89 -1.21 2.89 -3.78
C MET A 89 -1.73 3.52 -5.08
N LEU A 90 -2.57 2.80 -5.83
CA LEU A 90 -3.27 3.34 -7.01
C LEU A 90 -4.21 4.48 -6.60
N TYR A 91 -4.99 4.25 -5.54
CA TYR A 91 -5.87 5.28 -5.00
C TYR A 91 -5.11 6.52 -4.51
N MET A 92 -3.95 6.32 -3.86
CA MET A 92 -3.08 7.42 -3.44
C MET A 92 -2.47 8.15 -4.65
N ALA A 93 -2.08 7.44 -5.71
CA ALA A 93 -1.56 8.04 -6.95
C ALA A 93 -2.58 9.01 -7.57
N LYS A 94 -3.85 8.61 -7.64
CA LYS A 94 -4.94 9.48 -8.08
C LYS A 94 -5.07 10.73 -7.20
N GLY A 95 -5.04 10.58 -5.88
CA GLY A 95 -5.11 11.71 -4.95
C GLY A 95 -3.93 12.67 -5.09
N LEU A 96 -2.73 12.16 -5.28
CA LEU A 96 -1.53 12.97 -5.51
C LEU A 96 -1.57 13.71 -6.84
N GLN A 97 -2.10 13.09 -7.89
CA GLN A 97 -2.32 13.75 -9.18
C GLN A 97 -3.32 14.90 -9.04
N GLN A 98 -4.42 14.70 -8.34
CA GLN A 98 -5.42 15.74 -8.06
C GLN A 98 -4.84 16.88 -7.21
N ALA A 99 -3.87 16.58 -6.34
CA ALA A 99 -3.12 17.56 -5.55
C ALA A 99 -1.93 18.18 -6.29
N TRP A 100 -1.78 17.93 -7.61
CA TRP A 100 -0.74 18.46 -8.49
C TRP A 100 0.70 18.10 -8.08
N VAL A 101 0.89 16.99 -7.36
CA VAL A 101 2.23 16.47 -7.05
C VAL A 101 2.83 15.86 -8.32
N LYS A 102 3.94 16.42 -8.80
CA LYS A 102 4.52 16.07 -10.11
C LYS A 102 5.42 14.83 -10.06
N ASN A 103 6.20 14.70 -8.99
CA ASN A 103 7.16 13.61 -8.88
C ASN A 103 6.59 12.50 -7.98
N VAL A 104 6.01 11.51 -8.60
CA VAL A 104 5.50 10.30 -7.94
C VAL A 104 6.06 9.08 -8.65
N VAL A 105 6.53 8.10 -7.89
CA VAL A 105 7.07 6.85 -8.44
C VAL A 105 6.39 5.68 -7.72
N GLY A 106 5.80 4.77 -8.49
CA GLY A 106 5.28 3.51 -8.00
C GLY A 106 6.39 2.45 -7.88
N PHE A 107 6.39 1.72 -6.77
CA PHE A 107 7.23 0.54 -6.56
C PHE A 107 6.29 -0.62 -6.25
N ILE A 108 6.20 -1.58 -7.16
CA ILE A 108 5.23 -2.67 -7.07
C ILE A 108 5.96 -3.99 -6.99
N GLY A 109 5.73 -4.71 -5.90
CA GLY A 109 6.35 -6.00 -5.65
C GLY A 109 5.36 -7.15 -5.53
N ALA A 110 5.76 -8.31 -6.05
CA ALA A 110 5.08 -9.57 -5.84
C ALA A 110 6.09 -10.73 -5.82
N GLN A 111 5.66 -11.89 -5.35
CA GLN A 111 6.50 -13.08 -5.41
C GLN A 111 6.75 -13.53 -6.85
N ARG A 112 5.72 -13.39 -7.72
CA ARG A 112 5.72 -13.80 -9.13
C ARG A 112 4.79 -12.90 -9.94
N GLU A 113 4.96 -12.89 -11.26
CA GLU A 113 4.18 -12.11 -12.20
C GLU A 113 2.67 -12.32 -12.07
N ASP A 114 2.21 -13.58 -11.94
CA ASP A 114 0.79 -13.94 -11.85
C ASP A 114 0.09 -13.44 -10.56
N LEU A 115 0.83 -12.87 -9.63
CA LEU A 115 0.35 -12.29 -8.37
C LEU A 115 0.31 -10.75 -8.39
N LEU A 116 0.72 -10.12 -9.48
CA LEU A 116 0.68 -8.68 -9.64
C LEU A 116 -0.76 -8.21 -9.95
N PRO A 117 -1.38 -7.39 -9.13
CA PRO A 117 -2.75 -6.89 -9.35
C PRO A 117 -2.75 -5.61 -10.20
N ILE A 118 -2.10 -5.65 -11.35
CA ILE A 118 -1.90 -4.51 -12.27
C ILE A 118 -2.08 -4.95 -13.72
N THR A 119 -2.35 -3.98 -14.60
CA THR A 119 -2.40 -4.18 -16.04
C THR A 119 -1.05 -3.78 -16.64
N LEU A 120 -0.36 -4.76 -17.22
CA LEU A 120 0.89 -4.50 -17.92
C LEU A 120 0.60 -3.92 -19.31
N LEU A 121 1.32 -2.87 -19.66
CA LEU A 121 1.31 -2.34 -21.02
C LEU A 121 2.34 -3.08 -21.86
N PRO A 122 2.09 -3.28 -23.15
CA PRO A 122 3.10 -3.83 -24.05
C PRO A 122 4.34 -2.93 -24.00
N PRO A 123 5.56 -3.51 -24.07
CA PRO A 123 6.78 -2.72 -24.12
C PRO A 123 6.74 -1.78 -25.31
N PRO A 124 7.33 -0.58 -25.21
CA PRO A 124 7.44 0.32 -26.36
C PRO A 124 8.18 -0.37 -27.49
N ALA A 125 7.81 -0.07 -28.73
CA ALA A 125 8.30 -0.73 -29.93
C ALA A 125 9.84 -0.66 -30.14
N ALA A 126 10.53 0.21 -29.41
CA ALA A 126 11.97 0.25 -29.26
C ALA A 126 12.27 0.46 -27.76
N PRO A 127 12.76 -0.55 -27.04
CA PRO A 127 13.21 -0.34 -25.68
C PRO A 127 14.45 0.56 -25.71
N GLU A 128 14.33 1.77 -25.20
CA GLU A 128 15.54 2.49 -24.79
C GLU A 128 16.20 1.64 -23.68
N PRO A 129 17.52 1.49 -23.68
CA PRO A 129 18.22 0.73 -22.65
C PRO A 129 18.00 1.44 -21.31
N SER A 130 17.01 0.97 -20.54
CA SER A 130 16.83 1.45 -19.18
C SER A 130 18.04 1.01 -18.37
N LYS A 131 18.73 1.96 -17.74
CA LYS A 131 19.70 1.64 -16.71
C LYS A 131 18.97 0.87 -15.61
N SER A 132 19.60 -0.15 -15.07
CA SER A 132 19.07 -0.92 -13.94
C SER A 132 18.61 0.05 -12.84
N GLY A 133 17.33 0.05 -12.52
CA GLY A 133 16.74 0.94 -11.51
C GLY A 133 15.93 2.13 -12.03
N ASP A 134 15.94 2.42 -13.32
CA ASP A 134 15.12 3.50 -13.88
C ASP A 134 13.62 3.15 -13.80
N PRO A 135 12.76 4.10 -13.40
CA PRO A 135 11.33 3.90 -13.39
C PRO A 135 10.79 3.57 -14.79
N LEU A 136 10.07 2.46 -14.90
CA LEU A 136 9.48 2.02 -16.16
C LEU A 136 7.98 2.35 -16.18
N MET A 137 7.51 3.06 -17.21
CA MET A 137 6.09 3.34 -17.40
C MET A 137 5.37 2.15 -18.08
N THR A 138 5.39 1.01 -17.41
CA THR A 138 4.83 -0.24 -17.94
C THR A 138 3.48 -0.62 -17.32
N VAL A 139 3.06 0.08 -16.29
CA VAL A 139 1.80 -0.17 -15.55
C VAL A 139 0.74 0.82 -15.99
N ALA A 140 -0.37 0.33 -16.55
CA ALA A 140 -1.43 1.17 -17.12
C ALA A 140 -1.98 2.16 -16.10
N GLU A 141 -2.27 1.70 -14.90
CA GLU A 141 -2.89 2.49 -13.84
C GLU A 141 -2.00 3.66 -13.38
N PHE A 142 -0.69 3.47 -13.31
CA PHE A 142 0.25 4.56 -12.98
C PHE A 142 0.47 5.50 -14.15
N LYS A 143 0.51 4.95 -15.38
CA LYS A 143 0.67 5.75 -16.60
C LYS A 143 -0.53 6.67 -16.83
N GLU A 144 -1.74 6.24 -16.46
CA GLU A 144 -2.95 7.08 -16.53
C GLU A 144 -2.78 8.40 -15.77
N TYR A 145 -2.07 8.36 -14.64
CA TYR A 145 -1.77 9.56 -13.84
C TYR A 145 -0.46 10.28 -14.26
N GLY A 146 0.22 9.76 -15.27
CA GLY A 146 1.51 10.31 -15.74
C GLY A 146 2.69 9.93 -14.84
N TYR A 147 2.56 8.92 -14.00
CA TYR A 147 3.60 8.49 -13.06
C TYR A 147 4.32 7.24 -13.53
N PRO A 148 5.65 7.18 -13.38
CA PRO A 148 6.43 5.98 -13.62
C PRO A 148 6.23 4.93 -12.52
N ALA A 149 6.42 3.67 -12.86
CA ALA A 149 6.42 2.58 -11.92
C ALA A 149 7.60 1.62 -12.14
N VAL A 150 8.14 1.09 -11.05
CA VAL A 150 9.14 0.03 -11.02
C VAL A 150 8.46 -1.26 -10.56
N ILE A 151 8.64 -2.33 -11.30
CA ILE A 151 8.10 -3.65 -10.96
C ILE A 151 9.23 -4.55 -10.48
N THR A 152 8.97 -5.28 -9.40
CA THR A 152 9.88 -6.32 -8.90
C THR A 152 9.14 -7.62 -8.67
N THR A 153 9.81 -8.74 -8.96
CA THR A 153 9.33 -10.07 -8.56
C THR A 153 10.44 -10.83 -7.86
N ASP A 154 10.09 -11.52 -6.77
CA ASP A 154 11.08 -12.24 -5.96
C ASP A 154 11.81 -13.31 -6.80
N ASP A 155 11.07 -13.98 -7.69
CA ASP A 155 11.61 -15.02 -8.58
C ASP A 155 12.25 -14.49 -9.88
N GLY A 156 12.03 -13.22 -10.21
CA GLY A 156 12.53 -12.60 -11.43
C GLY A 156 11.69 -12.91 -12.68
N SER A 157 10.44 -13.36 -12.49
CA SER A 157 9.52 -13.65 -13.61
C SER A 157 9.12 -12.40 -14.38
N LEU A 158 9.15 -11.21 -13.72
CA LEU A 158 8.89 -9.91 -14.34
C LEU A 158 9.65 -8.80 -13.64
N GLY A 159 10.12 -7.80 -14.41
CA GLY A 159 10.79 -6.62 -13.89
C GLY A 159 12.14 -6.93 -13.23
N MET A 160 12.46 -6.19 -12.17
CA MET A 160 13.69 -6.44 -11.41
C MET A 160 13.52 -7.67 -10.52
N LYS A 161 14.47 -8.60 -10.56
CA LYS A 161 14.50 -9.73 -9.63
C LYS A 161 14.92 -9.25 -8.24
N GLY A 162 14.10 -9.54 -7.23
CA GLY A 162 14.37 -9.21 -5.84
C GLY A 162 13.23 -8.49 -5.16
N TYR A 163 13.49 -7.96 -3.98
CA TYR A 163 12.47 -7.30 -3.18
C TYR A 163 12.23 -5.85 -3.61
N VAL A 164 10.98 -5.42 -3.55
CA VAL A 164 10.59 -4.03 -3.85
C VAL A 164 11.32 -3.00 -2.99
N THR A 165 11.76 -3.37 -1.81
CA THR A 165 12.56 -2.54 -0.91
C THR A 165 13.98 -2.30 -1.40
N GLU A 166 14.53 -3.19 -2.22
CA GLU A 166 15.83 -3.00 -2.88
C GLU A 166 15.73 -1.97 -3.99
N ALA A 167 14.66 -2.05 -4.81
CA ALA A 167 14.37 -1.04 -5.83
C ALA A 167 14.17 0.34 -5.22
N LEU A 168 13.41 0.45 -4.12
CA LEU A 168 13.22 1.70 -3.38
C LEU A 168 14.58 2.24 -2.87
N ARG A 169 15.41 1.38 -2.28
CA ARG A 169 16.73 1.76 -1.77
C ARG A 169 17.61 2.34 -2.88
N SER A 170 17.75 1.61 -3.98
CA SER A 170 18.57 2.05 -5.13
C SER A 170 18.10 3.38 -5.69
N PHE A 171 16.78 3.57 -5.80
CA PHE A 171 16.19 4.83 -6.23
C PHE A 171 16.51 6.00 -5.29
N LEU A 172 16.35 5.80 -3.97
CA LEU A 172 16.64 6.84 -2.97
C LEU A 172 18.14 7.15 -2.90
N GLU A 173 19.03 6.16 -3.05
CA GLU A 173 20.48 6.35 -3.16
C GLU A 173 20.83 7.22 -4.36
N GLU A 174 20.30 6.90 -5.53
CA GLU A 174 20.54 7.69 -6.74
C GLU A 174 20.04 9.12 -6.59
N ARG A 175 18.83 9.33 -6.07
CA ARG A 175 18.26 10.66 -5.81
C ARG A 175 19.09 11.44 -4.80
N GLN A 176 19.58 10.80 -3.75
CA GLN A 176 20.43 11.44 -2.75
C GLN A 176 21.77 11.89 -3.34
N VAL A 177 22.36 11.09 -4.24
CA VAL A 177 23.58 11.46 -4.96
C VAL A 177 23.34 12.67 -5.88
N GLN A 178 22.19 12.72 -6.55
CA GLN A 178 21.85 13.80 -7.48
C GLN A 178 21.47 15.11 -6.80
N GLN A 179 20.74 15.04 -5.68
CA GLN A 179 20.08 16.20 -5.05
C GLN A 179 20.63 16.53 -3.66
N GLY A 180 21.49 15.68 -3.10
CA GLY A 180 21.95 15.79 -1.72
C GLY A 180 20.87 15.32 -0.74
N LYS A 181 20.34 16.20 0.09
CA LYS A 181 19.30 15.82 1.06
C LYS A 181 17.94 15.66 0.40
N LEU A 182 17.24 14.57 0.69
CA LEU A 182 15.89 14.27 0.21
C LEU A 182 14.84 15.06 1.02
N THR A 183 14.81 16.37 0.86
CA THR A 183 13.79 17.23 1.48
C THR A 183 12.47 17.10 0.75
N ASN A 184 11.34 17.30 1.45
CA ASN A 184 9.98 17.22 0.87
C ASN A 184 9.69 15.91 0.16
N THR A 185 10.31 14.83 0.64
CA THR A 185 10.10 13.46 0.14
C THR A 185 9.36 12.64 1.18
N ILE A 186 8.46 11.77 0.74
CA ILE A 186 7.72 10.82 1.61
C ILE A 186 7.61 9.46 0.93
N VAL A 187 7.62 8.41 1.75
CA VAL A 187 7.31 7.04 1.33
C VAL A 187 5.93 6.65 1.87
N TYR A 188 5.08 6.15 1.00
CA TYR A 188 3.81 5.51 1.35
C TYR A 188 3.92 4.03 1.09
N CYS A 189 3.45 3.20 2.01
CA CYS A 189 3.60 1.76 1.84
C CYS A 189 2.34 0.99 2.30
N CYS A 190 1.97 -0.03 1.53
CA CYS A 190 0.97 -1.01 1.91
C CYS A 190 1.36 -2.39 1.38
N GLY A 191 1.21 -3.42 2.22
CA GLY A 191 1.52 -4.80 1.87
C GLY A 191 1.83 -5.66 3.08
N PRO A 192 2.45 -6.82 2.90
CA PRO A 192 2.80 -7.70 4.00
C PRO A 192 3.64 -7.01 5.08
N THR A 193 3.37 -7.32 6.35
CA THR A 193 4.08 -6.71 7.49
C THR A 193 5.61 -6.76 7.37
N PRO A 194 6.25 -7.85 6.94
CA PRO A 194 7.71 -7.85 6.75
C PRO A 194 8.18 -6.83 5.71
N MET A 195 7.42 -6.65 4.61
CA MET A 195 7.73 -5.66 3.58
C MET A 195 7.59 -4.23 4.12
N MET A 196 6.51 -3.93 4.85
CA MET A 196 6.32 -2.61 5.47
C MET A 196 7.43 -2.27 6.47
N LYS A 197 7.85 -3.24 7.30
CA LYS A 197 9.01 -3.09 8.20
C LYS A 197 10.30 -2.80 7.45
N ALA A 198 10.56 -3.51 6.35
CA ALA A 198 11.75 -3.30 5.54
C ALA A 198 11.70 -1.93 4.84
N THR A 199 10.55 -1.54 4.30
CA THR A 199 10.33 -0.20 3.71
C THR A 199 10.58 0.91 4.74
N ALA A 200 10.05 0.77 5.95
CA ALA A 200 10.27 1.74 7.03
C ALA A 200 11.77 1.90 7.35
N ARG A 201 12.53 0.79 7.41
CA ARG A 201 13.98 0.82 7.63
C ARG A 201 14.73 1.50 6.48
N VAL A 202 14.32 1.24 5.24
CA VAL A 202 14.91 1.92 4.07
C VAL A 202 14.64 3.42 4.16
N ALA A 203 13.38 3.85 4.32
CA ALA A 203 13.04 5.26 4.44
C ALA A 203 13.81 5.96 5.57
N ALA A 204 13.89 5.31 6.74
CA ALA A 204 14.64 5.82 7.91
C ALA A 204 16.13 6.01 7.61
N ALA A 205 16.76 5.09 6.87
CA ALA A 205 18.17 5.18 6.51
C ALA A 205 18.49 6.43 5.65
N PHE A 206 17.51 6.95 4.90
CA PHE A 206 17.62 8.15 4.09
C PHE A 206 17.04 9.41 4.76
N GLY A 207 16.56 9.31 5.99
CA GLY A 207 15.92 10.43 6.68
C GLY A 207 14.57 10.82 6.09
N VAL A 208 13.89 9.92 5.39
CA VAL A 208 12.62 10.15 4.70
C VAL A 208 11.46 9.67 5.55
N PRO A 209 10.42 10.50 5.81
CA PRO A 209 9.19 10.06 6.47
C PRO A 209 8.50 8.92 5.72
N CYS A 210 7.87 8.02 6.47
CA CYS A 210 7.17 6.88 5.89
C CYS A 210 5.81 6.67 6.58
N GLN A 211 4.74 6.62 5.80
CA GLN A 211 3.41 6.21 6.25
C GLN A 211 3.10 4.82 5.73
N VAL A 212 2.52 3.98 6.58
CA VAL A 212 2.10 2.62 6.22
C VAL A 212 0.62 2.41 6.50
N SER A 213 -0.04 1.69 5.60
CA SER A 213 -1.40 1.20 5.83
C SER A 213 -1.32 -0.23 6.38
N LEU A 214 -1.60 -0.39 7.66
CA LEU A 214 -1.48 -1.66 8.35
C LEU A 214 -2.63 -2.60 8.02
N GLU A 215 -2.30 -3.86 7.81
CA GLU A 215 -3.25 -4.96 7.73
C GLU A 215 -3.33 -5.68 9.08
N GLN A 216 -4.51 -5.64 9.69
CA GLN A 216 -4.79 -6.35 10.94
C GLN A 216 -6.14 -7.10 10.83
N PRO A 217 -6.30 -8.23 11.53
CA PRO A 217 -7.60 -8.89 11.60
C PRO A 217 -8.67 -7.94 12.14
N MET A 218 -9.74 -7.73 11.38
CA MET A 218 -10.85 -6.89 11.78
C MET A 218 -12.14 -7.69 11.84
N ALA A 219 -12.86 -7.61 12.95
CA ALA A 219 -14.17 -8.24 13.10
C ALA A 219 -15.29 -7.22 13.00
N CYS A 220 -15.31 -6.16 13.82
CA CYS A 220 -16.39 -5.18 13.85
C CYS A 220 -16.18 -3.96 12.93
N GLY A 221 -14.96 -3.51 12.72
CA GLY A 221 -14.64 -2.28 11.98
C GLY A 221 -14.99 -0.97 12.71
N MET A 222 -15.52 -1.03 13.93
CA MET A 222 -16.10 0.12 14.67
C MET A 222 -15.40 0.39 16.01
N GLY A 223 -14.27 -0.24 16.28
CA GLY A 223 -13.51 -0.03 17.51
C GLY A 223 -13.99 -0.82 18.73
N THR A 224 -15.08 -1.57 18.65
CA THR A 224 -15.69 -2.26 19.80
C THR A 224 -14.99 -3.55 20.20
N CYS A 225 -14.63 -4.41 19.22
CA CYS A 225 -14.10 -5.74 19.49
C CYS A 225 -12.59 -5.78 19.79
N GLN A 226 -11.87 -4.72 19.48
CA GLN A 226 -10.43 -4.55 19.71
C GLN A 226 -9.54 -5.62 19.05
N SER A 227 -10.03 -6.37 18.06
CA SER A 227 -9.24 -7.40 17.39
C SER A 227 -8.11 -6.84 16.51
N CYS A 228 -8.23 -5.59 16.09
CA CYS A 228 -7.29 -4.92 15.20
C CYS A 228 -6.28 -4.01 15.94
N VAL A 229 -6.00 -4.31 17.19
CA VAL A 229 -5.13 -3.50 18.05
C VAL A 229 -3.67 -3.58 17.63
N ILE A 230 -2.97 -2.42 17.71
CA ILE A 230 -1.53 -2.28 17.56
C ILE A 230 -0.92 -1.58 18.77
N ARG A 231 0.38 -1.75 18.99
CA ARG A 231 1.13 -0.95 19.95
C ARG A 231 1.64 0.31 19.27
N TYR A 232 1.41 1.43 19.91
CA TYR A 232 1.65 2.76 19.38
C TYR A 232 2.35 3.66 20.40
N ARG A 233 3.40 4.36 19.96
CA ARG A 233 4.08 5.40 20.74
C ARG A 233 4.22 6.63 19.84
N PRO A 234 3.56 7.76 20.16
CA PRO A 234 3.72 8.97 19.35
C PRO A 234 5.17 9.47 19.39
N HIS A 235 5.74 9.80 18.25
CA HIS A 235 6.97 10.55 18.20
C HIS A 235 6.73 11.98 18.72
N THR A 236 7.69 12.53 19.46
CA THR A 236 7.51 13.81 20.17
C THR A 236 7.93 15.03 19.37
N ASP A 237 8.80 14.87 18.39
CA ASP A 237 9.24 15.94 17.49
C ASP A 237 9.07 15.53 16.03
N PRO A 238 8.38 16.34 15.19
CA PRO A 238 8.32 16.13 13.74
C PRO A 238 9.70 16.09 13.06
N LYS A 239 10.72 16.65 13.72
CA LYS A 239 12.10 16.64 13.25
C LYS A 239 12.91 15.44 13.71
N ASP A 240 12.34 14.61 14.59
CA ASP A 240 13.00 13.37 15.00
C ASP A 240 13.33 12.54 13.76
N PRO A 241 14.57 12.01 13.69
CA PRO A 241 14.94 11.17 12.56
C PRO A 241 13.97 10.01 12.46
N PRO A 242 13.63 9.56 11.24
CA PRO A 242 12.67 8.47 11.02
C PRO A 242 13.29 7.11 11.42
N THR A 243 13.76 7.03 12.64
CA THR A 243 14.23 5.78 13.23
C THR A 243 13.04 5.00 13.77
N PRO A 244 12.92 3.70 13.45
CA PRO A 244 11.94 2.88 14.14
C PRO A 244 12.21 2.96 15.65
N PRO A 245 11.16 3.12 16.48
CA PRO A 245 11.35 3.15 17.92
C PRO A 245 12.06 1.87 18.38
N PRO A 246 13.02 1.96 19.32
CA PRO A 246 13.67 0.79 19.85
C PRO A 246 12.62 -0.16 20.42
N ALA A 247 12.78 -1.45 20.20
CA ALA A 247 11.90 -2.46 20.76
C ALA A 247 11.81 -2.26 22.27
N ALA A 248 10.63 -1.88 22.75
CA ALA A 248 10.16 -1.89 24.12
C ALA A 248 11.17 -1.48 25.21
N ALA A 249 11.62 -0.24 25.21
CA ALA A 249 12.22 0.36 26.40
C ALA A 249 11.23 1.37 26.98
N GLY A 250 10.47 1.00 28.01
CA GLY A 250 9.57 1.87 28.76
C GLY A 250 8.07 1.60 28.57
N ASP A 251 7.27 2.07 29.53
CA ASP A 251 5.82 1.88 29.61
C ASP A 251 5.03 3.01 28.94
N ASP A 252 5.64 3.84 28.11
CA ASP A 252 5.05 5.03 27.48
C ASP A 252 4.35 4.76 26.14
N TRP A 253 3.96 3.53 25.87
CA TRP A 253 3.19 3.14 24.71
C TRP A 253 1.70 2.94 25.04
N LYS A 254 0.85 3.01 24.04
CA LYS A 254 -0.58 2.75 24.15
C LYS A 254 -1.10 1.89 23.02
N TYR A 255 -2.28 1.34 23.20
CA TYR A 255 -2.99 0.66 22.13
C TYR A 255 -3.69 1.66 21.21
N LYS A 256 -3.68 1.38 19.92
CA LYS A 256 -4.45 2.02 18.87
C LYS A 256 -5.17 0.97 18.04
N LEU A 257 -6.31 1.34 17.47
CA LEU A 257 -7.15 0.43 16.69
C LEU A 257 -7.00 0.75 15.21
N THR A 258 -6.59 -0.24 14.42
CA THR A 258 -6.38 -0.07 12.97
C THR A 258 -7.66 0.34 12.24
N CYS A 259 -8.84 -0.08 12.73
CA CYS A 259 -10.13 0.24 12.09
C CYS A 259 -10.63 1.67 12.33
N THR A 260 -10.21 2.35 13.41
CA THR A 260 -10.68 3.69 13.79
C THR A 260 -9.57 4.71 13.89
N ASP A 261 -8.42 4.35 14.46
CA ASP A 261 -7.26 5.23 14.57
C ASP A 261 -6.34 5.15 13.34
N GLY A 262 -6.37 4.04 12.60
CA GLY A 262 -5.67 3.77 11.34
C GLY A 262 -6.65 3.64 10.17
N PRO A 263 -6.34 2.82 9.15
CA PRO A 263 -5.20 1.90 9.08
C PRO A 263 -3.84 2.55 8.81
N VAL A 264 -3.81 3.84 8.46
CA VAL A 264 -2.58 4.55 8.15
C VAL A 264 -1.94 5.13 9.40
N PHE A 265 -0.65 4.86 9.56
CA PHE A 265 0.19 5.38 10.64
C PHE A 265 1.56 5.81 10.12
N ASP A 266 2.19 6.75 10.82
CA ASP A 266 3.61 7.01 10.66
C ASP A 266 4.41 5.84 11.22
N THR A 267 5.43 5.37 10.49
CA THR A 267 6.23 4.21 10.90
C THR A 267 7.03 4.44 12.17
N ARG A 268 7.29 5.70 12.53
CA ARG A 268 7.97 6.10 13.77
C ARG A 268 7.15 5.81 15.00
N ASP A 269 5.83 5.77 14.86
CA ASP A 269 4.89 5.60 15.96
C ASP A 269 4.54 4.13 16.24
N ILE A 270 4.88 3.22 15.34
CA ILE A 270 4.48 1.81 15.44
C ILE A 270 5.56 1.02 16.18
N LEU A 271 5.16 0.32 17.24
CA LEU A 271 5.98 -0.70 17.88
C LEU A 271 5.72 -2.05 17.18
N TRP A 272 6.55 -2.32 16.21
CA TRP A 272 6.41 -3.47 15.29
C TRP A 272 6.54 -4.83 15.98
#